data_4ba2da178b114ac770f2e6590021c386
#
_entry.id   4ba2da178b114ac770f2e6590021c386
#
_cell.length_a   1.000
_cell.length_b   1.000
_cell.length_c   1.000
_cell.angle_alpha   90.00
_cell.angle_beta   90.00
_cell.angle_gamma   90.00
#
_symmetry.space_group_name_H-M   'P 1'
#
loop_
_entity.id
_entity.type
_entity.pdbx_description
1 polymer ?
#
loop_
_entity_poly.entity_id
_entity_poly.type
_entity_poly.pdbx_seq_one_letter_code
_entity_poly.pdbx_strand_id
1 'polypeptide(L)'
;MCGIAGFVSGSGASADVPTLAAMIATMRYRGPDDTGVWTDGPAALAAARLSVIDVAGGHQPISIDGGRITVVQNGEIYNYVELRTELERRGRSFATACDTEVIAALYAEHGESAFERMRGMFAVAIWDAPRGRLVLARDRVGKKPLYYMQAGDRFLFASEPKAILAALPRIPDIAQSALLEFLTFGYVAGDGAIFDGMFRLTPGAVLTLDRGRAPRVERYWTWPRDSDVGVPDDEYLERLGAELDEAVRIRLRSDVPLGAFLSGGLDSAAVLTLMARHSSRPVQTFSIGFGDSEYDELAAARVTARAFGADHHEWVVTPDCVSVADRLAIHYDEPFADASAIPTFFVAELARPHVTVCLTGDGGDELFAGYLPYAQALGRSTTATTRGMRALAGFGARWLPAHARGKGRLTTLALGPEAWFVWRRTVFPDYLLRQVAQPHLLASVAEVPETDAAMSLAAGDGPLLSRLQRWDQQHYLPGDILVKVDRATMAHSLEARCPLLDHRVVELAAQQPSWRHGSATSTKQLFKRLVARWLPAETLARPKMGFGVPLRRWFSEGLIGWAREILLDRRTDERGWTDRREVARLLRQHEIGARDHAKRIWALVCLELWARQHVDCARGRERACA
;
A
#
# COMPACT_ATOMS: atom_id res chain seq x y z
N MET A 1 -2.93 -0.59 15.79
CA MET A 1 -2.88 0.47 14.71
C MET A 1 -4.00 1.47 14.91
N CYS A 2 -3.84 2.70 14.39
CA CYS A 2 -4.73 3.80 14.74
C CYS A 2 -5.21 4.55 13.49
N GLY A 3 -6.15 5.46 13.66
CA GLY A 3 -6.35 6.57 12.76
C GLY A 3 -5.87 7.83 13.45
N ILE A 4 -5.06 8.65 12.81
CA ILE A 4 -4.65 9.96 13.33
C ILE A 4 -5.18 11.06 12.44
N ALA A 5 -5.53 12.20 13.05
CA ALA A 5 -5.95 13.40 12.34
C ALA A 5 -5.59 14.64 13.14
N GLY A 6 -5.50 15.77 12.44
CA GLY A 6 -5.27 17.04 13.09
C GLY A 6 -5.15 18.18 12.11
N PHE A 7 -4.99 19.38 12.67
CA PHE A 7 -4.73 20.57 11.90
C PHE A 7 -4.02 21.66 12.71
N VAL A 8 -3.43 22.61 11.99
CA VAL A 8 -2.87 23.85 12.56
C VAL A 8 -3.46 25.04 11.83
N SER A 9 -3.98 26.02 12.59
CA SER A 9 -4.49 27.28 12.03
C SER A 9 -3.35 28.29 11.84
N GLY A 10 -3.18 28.78 10.62
CA GLY A 10 -2.17 29.79 10.27
C GLY A 10 -2.45 31.17 10.88
N SER A 11 -3.72 31.52 11.06
CA SER A 11 -4.16 32.78 11.71
C SER A 11 -3.87 32.81 13.22
N GLY A 12 -3.55 31.66 13.83
CA GLY A 12 -3.38 31.52 15.28
C GLY A 12 -4.70 31.46 16.04
N ALA A 13 -5.83 31.36 15.35
CA ALA A 13 -7.12 31.13 15.99
C ALA A 13 -7.10 29.80 16.76
N SER A 14 -7.82 29.77 17.90
CA SER A 14 -7.95 28.56 18.71
C SER A 14 -8.54 27.41 17.88
N ALA A 15 -8.02 26.20 18.12
CA ALA A 15 -8.44 25.00 17.43
C ALA A 15 -9.92 24.69 17.68
N ASP A 16 -10.63 24.32 16.61
CA ASP A 16 -12.04 23.96 16.62
C ASP A 16 -12.21 22.48 16.93
N VAL A 17 -12.59 22.17 18.17
CA VAL A 17 -12.81 20.79 18.66
C VAL A 17 -13.89 20.03 17.87
N PRO A 18 -15.06 20.61 17.53
CA PRO A 18 -16.05 19.95 16.67
C PRO A 18 -15.49 19.47 15.32
N THR A 19 -14.71 20.29 14.63
CA THR A 19 -14.04 19.89 13.38
C THR A 19 -13.11 18.69 13.62
N LEU A 20 -12.27 18.73 14.65
CA LEU A 20 -11.36 17.62 14.98
C LEU A 20 -12.13 16.34 15.30
N ALA A 21 -13.23 16.45 16.06
CA ALA A 21 -14.10 15.31 16.39
C ALA A 21 -14.76 14.72 15.13
N ALA A 22 -15.19 15.55 14.19
CA ALA A 22 -15.72 15.09 12.90
C ALA A 22 -14.65 14.36 12.06
N MET A 23 -13.42 14.87 12.02
CA MET A 23 -12.30 14.20 11.33
C MET A 23 -12.06 12.80 11.88
N ILE A 24 -11.87 12.66 13.20
CA ILE A 24 -11.50 11.39 13.80
C ILE A 24 -12.65 10.38 13.79
N ALA A 25 -13.90 10.83 13.85
CA ALA A 25 -15.08 9.97 13.79
C ALA A 25 -15.14 9.14 12.48
N THR A 26 -14.62 9.66 11.37
CA THR A 26 -14.58 8.95 10.08
C THR A 26 -13.67 7.73 10.09
N MET A 27 -12.75 7.65 11.06
CA MET A 27 -11.72 6.60 11.16
C MET A 27 -11.84 5.72 12.40
N ARG A 28 -12.97 5.78 13.15
CA ARG A 28 -13.16 4.97 14.38
C ARG A 28 -13.00 3.46 14.14
N TYR A 29 -13.35 2.97 12.96
CA TYR A 29 -13.19 1.57 12.62
C TYR A 29 -11.71 1.12 12.58
N ARG A 30 -10.75 2.04 12.37
CA ARG A 30 -9.31 1.72 12.42
C ARG A 30 -8.86 1.45 13.86
N GLY A 31 -9.43 2.16 14.81
CA GLY A 31 -9.10 2.05 16.23
C GLY A 31 -10.33 2.20 17.11
N PRO A 32 -11.07 1.09 17.32
CA PRO A 32 -12.33 1.13 18.03
C PRO A 32 -12.19 1.18 19.56
N ASP A 33 -10.98 0.93 20.10
CA ASP A 33 -10.78 0.71 21.52
C ASP A 33 -10.76 2.01 22.33
N ASP A 34 -10.22 3.10 21.73
CA ASP A 34 -10.09 4.39 22.40
C ASP A 34 -10.09 5.54 21.39
N THR A 35 -10.50 6.72 21.83
CA THR A 35 -10.49 7.96 21.02
C THR A 35 -10.07 9.13 21.89
N GLY A 36 -8.98 9.79 21.52
CA GLY A 36 -8.50 10.98 22.21
C GLY A 36 -8.41 12.19 21.29
N VAL A 37 -8.64 13.35 21.89
CA VAL A 37 -8.51 14.66 21.24
C VAL A 37 -7.71 15.59 22.15
N TRP A 38 -6.90 16.45 21.54
CA TRP A 38 -6.07 17.41 22.24
C TRP A 38 -5.94 18.69 21.43
N THR A 39 -5.90 19.83 22.11
CA THR A 39 -5.75 21.14 21.48
C THR A 39 -4.82 22.03 22.29
N ASP A 40 -4.01 22.84 21.60
CA ASP A 40 -3.17 23.89 22.18
C ASP A 40 -3.10 25.08 21.22
N GLY A 41 -3.76 26.18 21.58
CA GLY A 41 -3.86 27.34 20.72
C GLY A 41 -4.36 26.97 19.31
N PRO A 42 -3.54 27.16 18.27
CA PRO A 42 -3.93 26.87 16.89
C PRO A 42 -3.86 25.39 16.50
N ALA A 43 -3.26 24.53 17.31
CA ALA A 43 -2.99 23.13 16.99
C ALA A 43 -4.06 22.21 17.57
N ALA A 44 -4.41 21.19 16.77
CA ALA A 44 -5.37 20.15 17.13
C ALA A 44 -4.84 18.78 16.70
N LEU A 45 -4.80 17.81 17.60
CA LEU A 45 -4.38 16.43 17.36
C LEU A 45 -5.44 15.45 17.86
N ALA A 46 -5.72 14.40 17.12
CA ALA A 46 -6.62 13.33 17.53
C ALA A 46 -6.14 11.97 17.08
N ALA A 47 -6.50 10.94 17.84
CA ALA A 47 -6.25 9.55 17.51
C ALA A 47 -7.48 8.68 17.80
N ALA A 48 -7.81 7.76 16.89
CA ALA A 48 -8.66 6.61 17.11
C ALA A 48 -7.75 5.39 17.26
N ARG A 49 -7.69 4.78 18.44
CA ARG A 49 -6.68 3.81 18.85
C ARG A 49 -7.17 2.38 18.78
N LEU A 50 -6.41 1.51 18.11
CA LEU A 50 -6.41 0.07 18.30
C LEU A 50 -5.28 -0.25 19.29
N SER A 51 -5.64 -0.72 20.47
CA SER A 51 -4.70 -0.95 21.57
C SER A 51 -3.95 -2.26 21.35
N VAL A 52 -2.64 -2.19 21.15
CA VAL A 52 -1.77 -3.35 20.87
C VAL A 52 -0.63 -3.43 21.89
N ILE A 53 0.01 -2.31 22.23
CA ILE A 53 1.04 -2.18 23.26
C ILE A 53 0.54 -1.22 24.33
N ASP A 54 0.72 -1.59 25.60
CA ASP A 54 0.22 -0.86 26.76
C ASP A 54 -1.29 -0.56 26.66
N VAL A 55 -2.07 -1.63 26.62
CA VAL A 55 -3.52 -1.56 26.39
C VAL A 55 -4.21 -0.57 27.32
N ALA A 56 -3.82 -0.53 28.59
CA ALA A 56 -4.44 0.30 29.63
C ALA A 56 -3.84 1.72 29.71
N GLY A 57 -2.54 1.90 29.46
CA GLY A 57 -1.83 3.17 29.71
C GLY A 57 -1.54 4.00 28.46
N GLY A 58 -1.56 3.41 27.26
CA GLY A 58 -1.13 4.05 26.03
C GLY A 58 -2.15 4.96 25.35
N HIS A 59 -2.97 5.70 26.11
CA HIS A 59 -3.91 6.69 25.54
C HIS A 59 -3.20 7.73 24.69
N GLN A 60 -3.78 8.05 23.53
CA GLN A 60 -3.26 9.08 22.64
C GLN A 60 -4.30 10.21 22.50
N PRO A 61 -3.87 11.47 22.34
CA PRO A 61 -2.49 11.99 22.24
C PRO A 61 -1.69 11.89 23.54
N ILE A 62 -0.36 11.61 23.43
CA ILE A 62 0.57 11.57 24.58
C ILE A 62 1.35 12.89 24.65
N SER A 63 1.33 13.51 25.81
CA SER A 63 2.10 14.74 26.07
C SER A 63 3.20 14.48 27.11
N ILE A 64 4.39 15.02 26.86
CA ILE A 64 5.53 14.98 27.77
C ILE A 64 6.02 16.39 28.14
N ASP A 65 6.87 16.49 29.15
CA ASP A 65 7.52 17.74 29.60
C ASP A 65 6.51 18.87 29.89
N GLY A 66 5.38 18.53 30.54
CA GLY A 66 4.34 19.51 30.89
C GLY A 66 3.57 20.04 29.68
N GLY A 67 3.39 19.24 28.64
CA GLY A 67 2.65 19.60 27.43
C GLY A 67 3.51 20.29 26.33
N ARG A 68 4.83 20.35 26.51
CA ARG A 68 5.73 20.98 25.52
C ARG A 68 5.79 20.20 24.21
N ILE A 69 5.68 18.87 24.28
CA ILE A 69 5.65 17.99 23.11
C ILE A 69 4.46 17.06 23.25
N THR A 70 3.62 17.06 22.23
CA THR A 70 2.45 16.17 22.15
C THR A 70 2.50 15.37 20.87
N VAL A 71 2.23 14.06 20.94
CA VAL A 71 2.35 13.13 19.81
C VAL A 71 1.10 12.28 19.63
N VAL A 72 0.76 12.02 18.37
CA VAL A 72 -0.15 10.95 17.95
C VAL A 72 0.53 10.07 16.91
N GLN A 73 0.22 8.78 16.96
CA GLN A 73 0.83 7.76 16.12
C GLN A 73 -0.22 6.82 15.52
N ASN A 74 -0.09 6.50 14.25
CA ASN A 74 -0.66 5.33 13.61
C ASN A 74 0.49 4.38 13.26
N GLY A 75 0.70 3.33 14.04
CA GLY A 75 1.80 2.38 13.81
C GLY A 75 2.38 1.77 15.07
N GLU A 76 3.60 1.22 14.93
CA GLU A 76 4.37 0.55 15.98
C GLU A 76 5.86 0.82 15.80
N ILE A 77 6.57 1.17 16.88
CA ILE A 77 8.02 1.28 16.92
C ILE A 77 8.61 0.03 17.58
N TYR A 78 8.99 -0.94 16.77
CA TYR A 78 9.38 -2.27 17.26
C TYR A 78 10.62 -2.28 18.17
N ASN A 79 11.53 -1.30 18.03
CA ASN A 79 12.72 -1.16 18.88
C ASN A 79 12.51 -0.18 20.04
N TYR A 80 11.25 0.06 20.44
CA TYR A 80 10.95 1.03 21.51
C TYR A 80 11.56 0.63 22.86
N VAL A 81 11.69 -0.65 23.17
CA VAL A 81 12.27 -1.14 24.44
C VAL A 81 13.74 -0.75 24.53
N GLU A 82 14.50 -0.92 23.47
CA GLU A 82 15.91 -0.57 23.38
C GLU A 82 16.11 0.94 23.44
N LEU A 83 15.29 1.70 22.70
CA LEU A 83 15.31 3.17 22.71
C LEU A 83 14.94 3.73 24.08
N ARG A 84 13.91 3.18 24.70
CA ARG A 84 13.51 3.54 26.07
C ARG A 84 14.64 3.33 27.07
N THR A 85 15.25 2.15 27.08
CA THR A 85 16.38 1.83 27.96
C THR A 85 17.54 2.81 27.79
N GLU A 86 17.82 3.24 26.56
CA GLU A 86 18.85 4.24 26.30
C GLU A 86 18.46 5.61 26.88
N LEU A 87 17.23 6.06 26.66
CA LEU A 87 16.73 7.33 27.18
C LEU A 87 16.66 7.34 28.72
N GLU A 88 16.27 6.23 29.35
CA GLU A 88 16.28 6.07 30.80
C GLU A 88 17.69 6.20 31.39
N ARG A 89 18.71 5.62 30.73
CA ARG A 89 20.13 5.79 31.13
C ARG A 89 20.60 7.24 31.03
N ARG A 90 19.95 8.06 30.20
CA ARG A 90 20.20 9.51 30.10
C ARG A 90 19.35 10.34 31.07
N GLY A 91 18.62 9.69 31.97
CA GLY A 91 17.81 10.35 33.00
C GLY A 91 16.38 10.67 32.60
N ARG A 92 15.88 10.17 31.46
CA ARG A 92 14.48 10.34 31.08
C ARG A 92 13.60 9.37 31.85
N SER A 93 12.48 9.86 32.40
CA SER A 93 11.42 9.03 33.00
C SER A 93 10.22 8.91 32.04
N PHE A 94 9.50 7.81 32.14
CA PHE A 94 8.32 7.50 31.34
C PHE A 94 7.09 7.25 32.24
N ALA A 95 5.95 7.75 31.83
CA ALA A 95 4.68 7.57 32.53
C ALA A 95 3.93 6.32 32.07
N THR A 96 4.17 5.85 30.84
CA THR A 96 3.51 4.72 30.20
C THR A 96 4.51 3.65 29.79
N ALA A 97 4.05 2.47 29.40
CA ALA A 97 4.86 1.44 28.74
C ALA A 97 4.75 1.49 27.19
N CYS A 98 4.06 2.50 26.66
CA CYS A 98 3.74 2.64 25.25
C CYS A 98 4.94 3.10 24.43
N ASP A 99 5.06 2.58 23.21
CA ASP A 99 6.06 2.99 22.21
C ASP A 99 5.86 4.45 21.76
N THR A 100 4.63 4.95 21.77
CA THR A 100 4.29 6.34 21.39
C THR A 100 4.95 7.37 22.32
N GLU A 101 5.05 7.11 23.63
CA GLU A 101 5.77 8.01 24.55
C GLU A 101 7.27 8.06 24.24
N VAL A 102 7.84 6.93 23.78
CA VAL A 102 9.25 6.87 23.36
C VAL A 102 9.52 7.76 22.14
N ILE A 103 8.57 7.89 21.21
CA ILE A 103 8.67 8.82 20.07
C ILE A 103 8.80 10.26 20.56
N ALA A 104 7.92 10.69 21.48
CA ALA A 104 7.93 12.03 22.03
C ALA A 104 9.27 12.33 22.74
N ALA A 105 9.73 11.40 23.57
CA ALA A 105 10.99 11.52 24.30
C ALA A 105 12.21 11.56 23.35
N LEU A 106 12.20 10.74 22.31
CA LEU A 106 13.26 10.69 21.31
C LEU A 106 13.31 11.97 20.49
N TYR A 107 12.15 12.51 20.10
CA TYR A 107 12.06 13.81 19.42
C TYR A 107 12.52 14.96 20.30
N ALA A 108 12.18 14.96 21.60
CA ALA A 108 12.63 15.98 22.56
C ALA A 108 14.17 16.06 22.62
N GLU A 109 14.87 14.94 22.50
CA GLU A 109 16.33 14.86 22.58
C GLU A 109 17.02 15.09 21.24
N HIS A 110 16.47 14.55 20.15
CA HIS A 110 17.14 14.49 18.84
C HIS A 110 16.48 15.35 17.74
N GLY A 111 15.30 15.94 18.01
CA GLY A 111 14.54 16.63 16.98
C GLY A 111 14.14 15.68 15.84
N GLU A 112 14.24 16.16 14.61
CA GLU A 112 13.82 15.41 13.40
C GLU A 112 14.70 14.19 13.11
N SER A 113 15.96 14.14 13.57
CA SER A 113 16.84 12.95 13.44
C SER A 113 16.39 11.75 14.29
N ALA A 114 15.40 11.94 15.17
CA ALA A 114 14.75 10.86 15.91
C ALA A 114 14.21 9.76 14.99
N PHE A 115 13.68 10.13 13.82
CA PHE A 115 13.05 9.17 12.90
C PHE A 115 14.03 8.21 12.24
N GLU A 116 15.30 8.58 12.11
CA GLU A 116 16.37 7.70 11.62
C GLU A 116 16.66 6.54 12.57
N ARG A 117 16.40 6.72 13.87
CA ARG A 117 16.66 5.73 14.92
C ARG A 117 15.52 4.72 15.11
N MET A 118 14.34 5.04 14.62
CA MET A 118 13.15 4.21 14.79
C MET A 118 13.14 3.03 13.81
N ARG A 119 12.91 1.82 14.33
CA ARG A 119 12.67 0.60 13.56
C ARG A 119 11.19 0.23 13.71
N GLY A 120 10.38 0.58 12.71
CA GLY A 120 8.93 0.47 12.85
C GLY A 120 8.16 0.60 11.53
N MET A 121 6.86 0.69 11.69
CA MET A 121 5.89 1.11 10.72
C MET A 121 5.09 2.24 11.35
N PHE A 122 5.08 3.42 10.76
CA PHE A 122 4.46 4.57 11.42
C PHE A 122 4.03 5.71 10.50
N ALA A 123 2.97 6.36 10.89
CA ALA A 123 2.64 7.73 10.56
C ALA A 123 2.50 8.48 11.89
N VAL A 124 3.27 9.53 12.09
CA VAL A 124 3.38 10.27 13.36
C VAL A 124 3.09 11.74 13.11
N ALA A 125 2.37 12.36 14.04
CA ALA A 125 2.26 13.81 14.11
C ALA A 125 2.69 14.29 15.49
N ILE A 126 3.57 15.28 15.54
CA ILE A 126 4.11 15.88 16.75
C ILE A 126 3.80 17.38 16.73
N TRP A 127 3.27 17.89 17.83
CA TRP A 127 3.22 19.32 18.11
C TRP A 127 4.33 19.69 19.10
N ASP A 128 5.24 20.56 18.67
CA ASP A 128 6.30 21.18 19.47
C ASP A 128 5.82 22.58 19.87
N ALA A 129 5.19 22.70 21.02
CA ALA A 129 4.57 23.94 21.48
C ALA A 129 5.59 25.09 21.65
N PRO A 130 6.79 24.89 22.25
CA PRO A 130 7.81 25.93 22.35
C PRO A 130 8.25 26.52 21.02
N ARG A 131 8.25 25.72 19.95
CA ARG A 131 8.61 26.15 18.59
C ARG A 131 7.42 26.59 17.77
N GLY A 132 6.17 26.30 18.20
CA GLY A 132 4.98 26.49 17.39
C GLY A 132 5.05 25.69 16.09
N ARG A 133 5.54 24.44 16.16
CA ARG A 133 5.89 23.59 15.01
C ARG A 133 5.07 22.33 15.00
N LEU A 134 4.49 22.03 13.84
CA LEU A 134 3.97 20.70 13.52
C LEU A 134 5.04 19.90 12.78
N VAL A 135 5.25 18.64 13.22
CA VAL A 135 6.10 17.67 12.53
C VAL A 135 5.27 16.48 12.15
N LEU A 136 5.27 16.11 10.88
CA LEU A 136 4.66 14.89 10.36
C LEU A 136 5.77 13.98 9.86
N ALA A 137 5.73 12.68 10.20
CA ALA A 137 6.71 11.71 9.70
C ALA A 137 6.02 10.44 9.23
N ARG A 138 6.53 9.86 8.13
CA ARG A 138 6.06 8.60 7.57
C ARG A 138 7.19 7.58 7.52
N ASP A 139 6.91 6.31 7.84
CA ASP A 139 7.93 5.26 7.85
C ASP A 139 8.62 5.09 6.48
N ARG A 140 9.80 4.46 6.51
CA ARG A 140 10.75 4.36 5.39
C ARG A 140 10.15 3.85 4.08
N VAL A 141 9.25 2.86 4.14
CA VAL A 141 8.66 2.24 2.95
C VAL A 141 7.19 2.59 2.75
N GLY A 142 6.61 3.41 3.67
CA GLY A 142 5.24 3.90 3.55
C GLY A 142 4.17 2.89 3.96
N LYS A 143 4.46 2.02 4.94
CA LYS A 143 3.49 1.04 5.47
C LYS A 143 2.25 1.68 6.05
N LYS A 144 2.40 2.87 6.67
CA LYS A 144 1.28 3.61 7.22
C LYS A 144 0.93 4.82 6.36
N PRO A 145 -0.37 5.03 6.08
CA PRO A 145 -0.80 6.17 5.28
C PRO A 145 -0.75 7.47 6.09
N LEU A 146 -0.38 8.56 5.40
CA LEU A 146 -0.43 9.91 5.94
C LEU A 146 -0.65 10.91 4.80
N TYR A 147 -1.77 11.62 4.87
CA TYR A 147 -2.19 12.65 3.92
C TYR A 147 -2.14 14.02 4.56
N TYR A 148 -1.93 15.05 3.74
CA TYR A 148 -1.96 16.43 4.17
C TYR A 148 -2.51 17.35 3.08
N MET A 149 -3.02 18.51 3.50
CA MET A 149 -3.59 19.51 2.62
C MET A 149 -3.53 20.90 3.26
N GLN A 150 -3.19 21.93 2.46
CA GLN A 150 -3.43 23.32 2.83
C GLN A 150 -4.82 23.72 2.38
N ALA A 151 -5.70 24.08 3.30
CA ALA A 151 -7.07 24.52 3.01
C ALA A 151 -7.34 25.88 3.65
N GLY A 152 -7.24 26.94 2.85
CA GLY A 152 -7.28 28.31 3.35
C GLY A 152 -6.15 28.59 4.34
N ASP A 153 -6.49 28.99 5.57
CA ASP A 153 -5.52 29.24 6.64
C ASP A 153 -5.18 27.97 7.47
N ARG A 154 -5.86 26.84 7.22
CA ARG A 154 -5.64 25.59 7.96
C ARG A 154 -4.75 24.64 7.19
N PHE A 155 -3.75 24.10 7.86
CA PHE A 155 -2.98 22.95 7.39
C PHE A 155 -3.53 21.70 8.04
N LEU A 156 -4.13 20.82 7.25
CA LEU A 156 -4.82 19.61 7.67
C LEU A 156 -3.95 18.38 7.42
N PHE A 157 -4.04 17.37 8.29
CA PHE A 157 -3.45 16.05 8.03
C PHE A 157 -4.32 14.93 8.60
N ALA A 158 -4.23 13.75 8.00
CA ALA A 158 -4.89 12.55 8.50
C ALA A 158 -4.29 11.27 7.93
N SER A 159 -4.59 10.13 8.57
CA SER A 159 -4.30 8.81 8.02
C SER A 159 -5.08 8.54 6.73
N GLU A 160 -6.25 9.14 6.56
CA GLU A 160 -7.15 8.88 5.44
C GLU A 160 -7.77 10.16 4.88
N PRO A 161 -7.92 10.27 3.53
CA PRO A 161 -8.53 11.42 2.86
C PRO A 161 -9.88 11.85 3.43
N LYS A 162 -10.79 10.90 3.72
CA LYS A 162 -12.14 11.21 4.25
C LYS A 162 -12.12 12.03 5.54
N ALA A 163 -11.08 11.89 6.35
CA ALA A 163 -10.94 12.69 7.56
C ALA A 163 -10.59 14.15 7.24
N ILE A 164 -9.76 14.40 6.24
CA ILE A 164 -9.49 15.76 5.74
C ILE A 164 -10.76 16.33 5.13
N LEU A 165 -11.47 15.55 4.29
CA LEU A 165 -12.73 16.00 3.66
C LEU A 165 -13.79 16.37 4.69
N ALA A 166 -13.86 15.70 5.85
CA ALA A 166 -14.79 16.02 6.93
C ALA A 166 -14.53 17.40 7.58
N ALA A 167 -13.31 17.95 7.43
CA ALA A 167 -12.94 19.27 7.94
C ALA A 167 -13.16 20.39 6.92
N LEU A 168 -13.51 20.06 5.68
CA LEU A 168 -13.67 21.03 4.60
C LEU A 168 -15.13 21.44 4.42
N PRO A 169 -15.40 22.72 4.14
CA PRO A 169 -16.75 23.19 3.84
C PRO A 169 -17.25 22.68 2.47
N ARG A 170 -16.32 22.33 1.58
CA ARG A 170 -16.59 21.83 0.23
C ARG A 170 -15.53 20.80 -0.16
N ILE A 171 -15.94 19.77 -0.90
CA ILE A 171 -15.02 18.78 -1.46
C ILE A 171 -14.17 19.41 -2.55
N PRO A 172 -12.84 19.17 -2.56
CA PRO A 172 -11.98 19.57 -3.64
C PRO A 172 -12.37 18.89 -4.96
N ASP A 173 -11.97 19.47 -6.07
CA ASP A 173 -12.12 18.85 -7.37
C ASP A 173 -11.24 17.59 -7.48
N ILE A 174 -11.54 16.74 -8.46
CA ILE A 174 -10.75 15.54 -8.72
C ILE A 174 -9.51 15.92 -9.51
N ALA A 175 -8.34 15.53 -9.00
CA ALA A 175 -7.07 15.72 -9.69
C ALA A 175 -7.02 14.86 -10.96
N GLN A 176 -6.99 15.53 -12.13
CA GLN A 176 -7.08 14.86 -13.43
C GLN A 176 -5.91 13.93 -13.68
N SER A 177 -4.70 14.30 -13.25
CA SER A 177 -3.50 13.44 -13.33
C SER A 177 -3.65 12.16 -12.49
N ALA A 178 -4.14 12.27 -11.26
CA ALA A 178 -4.37 11.13 -10.38
C ALA A 178 -5.47 10.20 -10.93
N LEU A 179 -6.49 10.75 -11.57
CA LEU A 179 -7.53 9.97 -12.25
C LEU A 179 -6.95 9.19 -13.46
N LEU A 180 -6.05 9.79 -14.23
CA LEU A 180 -5.34 9.11 -15.32
C LEU A 180 -4.38 8.03 -14.78
N GLU A 181 -3.70 8.26 -13.67
CA GLU A 181 -2.88 7.24 -13.00
C GLU A 181 -3.74 6.06 -12.58
N PHE A 182 -4.89 6.30 -11.95
CA PHE A 182 -5.82 5.24 -11.60
C PHE A 182 -6.30 4.46 -12.82
N LEU A 183 -6.75 5.11 -13.88
CA LEU A 183 -7.17 4.43 -15.11
C LEU A 183 -6.02 3.62 -15.71
N THR A 184 -4.79 4.13 -15.62
CA THR A 184 -3.61 3.43 -16.15
C THR A 184 -3.23 2.23 -15.30
N PHE A 185 -3.08 2.39 -13.98
CA PHE A 185 -2.49 1.38 -13.10
C PHE A 185 -3.50 0.65 -12.19
N GLY A 186 -4.69 1.19 -12.00
CA GLY A 186 -5.69 0.68 -11.05
C GLY A 186 -5.56 1.27 -9.64
N TYR A 187 -4.63 2.20 -9.44
CA TYR A 187 -4.42 2.94 -8.19
C TYR A 187 -3.77 4.30 -8.50
N VAL A 188 -3.78 5.23 -7.56
CA VAL A 188 -3.08 6.51 -7.67
C VAL A 188 -1.62 6.28 -7.25
N ALA A 189 -0.66 6.46 -8.18
CA ALA A 189 0.71 5.98 -8.01
C ALA A 189 1.67 6.99 -7.37
N GLY A 190 1.44 8.28 -7.54
CA GLY A 190 2.34 9.35 -7.10
C GLY A 190 2.15 9.81 -5.66
N ASP A 191 2.83 10.90 -5.32
CA ASP A 191 2.65 11.60 -4.03
C ASP A 191 1.38 12.46 -4.00
N GLY A 192 0.73 12.71 -5.14
CA GLY A 192 -0.60 13.32 -5.24
C GLY A 192 -1.68 12.38 -4.74
N ALA A 193 -2.78 12.94 -4.24
CA ALA A 193 -4.01 12.20 -3.95
C ALA A 193 -5.05 12.43 -5.05
N ILE A 194 -6.14 11.65 -5.02
CA ILE A 194 -7.23 11.80 -5.99
C ILE A 194 -7.96 13.15 -5.90
N PHE A 195 -7.90 13.83 -4.75
CA PHE A 195 -8.47 15.16 -4.54
C PHE A 195 -7.42 16.25 -4.78
N ASP A 196 -7.75 17.26 -5.58
CA ASP A 196 -6.83 18.34 -5.92
C ASP A 196 -6.36 19.11 -4.68
N GLY A 197 -5.05 19.42 -4.64
CA GLY A 197 -4.40 20.08 -3.50
C GLY A 197 -4.17 19.19 -2.27
N MET A 198 -4.54 17.90 -2.32
CA MET A 198 -4.23 16.91 -1.28
C MET A 198 -3.03 16.07 -1.69
N PHE A 199 -2.14 15.79 -0.75
CA PHE A 199 -0.92 15.05 -0.98
C PHE A 199 -0.73 13.92 0.03
N ARG A 200 -0.04 12.87 -0.37
CA ARG A 200 0.49 11.84 0.52
C ARG A 200 1.89 12.25 0.95
N LEU A 201 2.20 12.10 2.24
CA LEU A 201 3.60 12.28 2.65
C LEU A 201 4.44 11.12 2.09
N THR A 202 5.47 11.48 1.35
CA THR A 202 6.40 10.51 0.72
C THR A 202 6.97 9.52 1.75
N PRO A 203 7.09 8.21 1.45
CA PRO A 203 7.78 7.26 2.32
C PRO A 203 9.18 7.71 2.71
N GLY A 204 9.56 7.53 3.98
CA GLY A 204 10.86 7.94 4.50
C GLY A 204 11.06 9.45 4.59
N ALA A 205 9.98 10.23 4.68
CA ALA A 205 10.04 11.68 4.77
C ALA A 205 9.49 12.22 6.09
N VAL A 206 9.97 13.41 6.42
CA VAL A 206 9.49 14.29 7.48
C VAL A 206 9.01 15.59 6.85
N LEU A 207 7.82 16.03 7.23
CA LEU A 207 7.30 17.35 6.92
C LEU A 207 7.33 18.20 8.20
N THR A 208 7.90 19.40 8.09
CA THR A 208 7.89 20.40 9.16
C THR A 208 7.11 21.62 8.74
N LEU A 209 6.23 22.10 9.61
CA LEU A 209 5.47 23.32 9.43
C LEU A 209 5.71 24.24 10.61
N ASP A 210 6.49 25.29 10.41
CA ASP A 210 6.66 26.37 11.35
C ASP A 210 5.55 27.42 11.15
N ARG A 211 5.15 28.06 12.24
CA ARG A 211 4.12 29.09 12.19
C ARG A 211 4.49 30.19 11.18
N GLY A 212 3.58 30.47 10.23
CA GLY A 212 3.74 31.51 9.21
C GLY A 212 4.73 31.17 8.10
N ARG A 213 5.18 29.91 7.99
CA ARG A 213 6.04 29.41 6.92
C ARG A 213 5.34 28.38 6.07
N ALA A 214 5.83 28.19 4.85
CA ALA A 214 5.42 27.07 4.02
C ALA A 214 5.93 25.73 4.59
N PRO A 215 5.19 24.62 4.40
CA PRO A 215 5.68 23.31 4.83
C PRO A 215 6.95 22.91 4.09
N ARG A 216 7.90 22.30 4.79
CA ARG A 216 9.14 21.77 4.25
C ARG A 216 9.12 20.24 4.37
N VAL A 217 9.35 19.55 3.28
CA VAL A 217 9.43 18.07 3.24
C VAL A 217 10.88 17.67 2.98
N GLU A 218 11.42 16.82 3.85
CA GLU A 218 12.77 16.29 3.74
C GLU A 218 12.76 14.79 3.92
N ARG A 219 13.56 14.06 3.12
CA ARG A 219 13.71 12.62 3.27
C ARG A 219 14.80 12.32 4.30
N TYR A 220 14.45 11.55 5.32
CA TYR A 220 15.41 11.01 6.28
C TYR A 220 15.93 9.63 5.85
N TRP A 221 15.26 8.98 4.86
CA TRP A 221 15.68 7.71 4.30
C TRP A 221 15.28 7.58 2.83
N THR A 222 16.11 6.88 2.06
CA THR A 222 15.84 6.53 0.65
C THR A 222 16.16 5.07 0.42
N TRP A 223 15.51 4.46 -0.58
CA TRP A 223 15.82 3.11 -0.97
C TRP A 223 17.31 2.97 -1.32
N PRO A 224 18.03 1.98 -0.74
CA PRO A 224 19.44 1.79 -1.03
C PRO A 224 19.65 1.37 -2.50
N ARG A 225 20.82 1.69 -3.03
CA ARG A 225 21.26 1.17 -4.33
C ARG A 225 21.87 -0.22 -4.15
N ASP A 226 21.62 -1.11 -5.11
CA ASP A 226 22.26 -2.42 -5.10
C ASP A 226 23.77 -2.30 -5.23
N SER A 227 24.49 -3.15 -4.54
CA SER A 227 25.95 -3.26 -4.67
C SER A 227 26.32 -3.89 -6.00
N ASP A 228 27.38 -3.43 -6.62
CA ASP A 228 27.92 -4.02 -7.87
C ASP A 228 28.73 -5.30 -7.60
N VAL A 229 29.33 -5.42 -6.42
CA VAL A 229 30.27 -6.50 -6.07
C VAL A 229 29.58 -7.59 -5.23
N GLY A 230 28.81 -7.20 -4.25
CA GLY A 230 28.17 -8.11 -3.29
C GLY A 230 29.14 -8.72 -2.28
N VAL A 231 28.58 -9.45 -1.32
CA VAL A 231 29.32 -10.29 -0.36
C VAL A 231 29.19 -11.77 -0.74
N PRO A 232 30.07 -12.67 -0.24
CA PRO A 232 29.95 -14.11 -0.47
C PRO A 232 28.55 -14.64 -0.09
N ASP A 233 28.02 -15.57 -0.89
CA ASP A 233 26.64 -16.05 -0.72
C ASP A 233 26.38 -16.63 0.66
N ASP A 234 27.30 -17.43 1.22
CA ASP A 234 27.08 -18.06 2.52
C ASP A 234 27.07 -17.05 3.65
N GLU A 235 27.97 -16.06 3.64
CA GLU A 235 27.96 -14.94 4.58
C GLU A 235 26.64 -14.16 4.47
N TYR A 236 26.24 -13.84 3.24
CA TYR A 236 24.98 -13.14 2.99
C TYR A 236 23.77 -13.91 3.51
N LEU A 237 23.68 -15.22 3.25
CA LEU A 237 22.56 -16.03 3.68
C LEU A 237 22.49 -16.16 5.21
N GLU A 238 23.63 -16.24 5.90
CA GLU A 238 23.67 -16.24 7.36
C GLU A 238 23.18 -14.90 7.93
N ARG A 239 23.68 -13.79 7.41
CA ARG A 239 23.26 -12.45 7.83
C ARG A 239 21.79 -12.20 7.52
N LEU A 240 21.31 -12.58 6.34
CA LEU A 240 19.91 -12.45 5.97
C LEU A 240 19.00 -13.29 6.86
N GLY A 241 19.41 -14.52 7.17
CA GLY A 241 18.69 -15.40 8.09
C GLY A 241 18.58 -14.80 9.49
N ALA A 242 19.66 -14.26 10.03
CA ALA A 242 19.68 -13.61 11.34
C ALA A 242 18.84 -12.33 11.38
N GLU A 243 18.91 -11.50 10.32
CA GLU A 243 18.16 -10.25 10.28
C GLU A 243 16.65 -10.48 10.09
N LEU A 244 16.26 -11.51 9.32
CA LEU A 244 14.86 -11.93 9.19
C LEU A 244 14.31 -12.50 10.50
N ASP A 245 15.10 -13.30 11.21
CA ASP A 245 14.74 -13.84 12.52
C ASP A 245 14.51 -12.72 13.52
N GLU A 246 15.41 -11.75 13.60
CA GLU A 246 15.27 -10.56 14.43
C GLU A 246 14.07 -9.69 14.01
N ALA A 247 13.87 -9.49 12.70
CA ALA A 247 12.74 -8.74 12.18
C ALA A 247 11.39 -9.35 12.57
N VAL A 248 11.29 -10.69 12.58
CA VAL A 248 10.10 -11.38 13.09
C VAL A 248 10.03 -11.25 14.61
N ARG A 249 11.10 -11.56 15.35
CA ARG A 249 11.15 -11.56 16.81
C ARG A 249 10.64 -10.24 17.41
N ILE A 250 11.12 -9.10 16.92
CA ILE A 250 10.69 -7.78 17.46
C ILE A 250 9.23 -7.46 17.09
N ARG A 251 8.68 -8.04 16.01
CA ARG A 251 7.28 -7.87 15.62
C ARG A 251 6.31 -8.79 16.36
N LEU A 252 6.81 -9.69 17.19
CA LEU A 252 6.00 -10.48 18.11
C LEU A 252 5.69 -9.72 19.41
N ARG A 253 6.28 -8.53 19.65
CA ARG A 253 5.96 -7.66 20.76
C ARG A 253 4.50 -7.19 20.65
N SER A 254 3.66 -7.66 21.55
CA SER A 254 2.22 -7.38 21.57
C SER A 254 1.62 -7.81 22.89
N ASP A 255 0.73 -7.01 23.45
CA ASP A 255 -0.05 -7.33 24.66
C ASP A 255 -1.40 -7.98 24.30
N VAL A 256 -1.65 -8.18 22.99
CA VAL A 256 -2.87 -8.79 22.44
C VAL A 256 -2.54 -10.01 21.57
N PRO A 257 -3.51 -10.91 21.31
CA PRO A 257 -3.27 -12.09 20.48
C PRO A 257 -2.81 -11.72 19.08
N LEU A 258 -1.84 -12.50 18.57
CA LEU A 258 -1.29 -12.33 17.23
C LEU A 258 -1.21 -13.66 16.47
N GLY A 259 -1.25 -13.56 15.13
CA GLY A 259 -1.16 -14.68 14.20
C GLY A 259 -0.45 -14.30 12.90
N ALA A 260 -0.65 -15.10 11.86
CA ALA A 260 -0.11 -14.84 10.54
C ALA A 260 -1.10 -15.15 9.41
N PHE A 261 -1.08 -14.35 8.35
CA PHE A 261 -1.69 -14.76 7.09
C PHE A 261 -0.79 -15.79 6.41
N LEU A 262 -1.35 -16.92 6.05
CA LEU A 262 -0.64 -18.01 5.43
C LEU A 262 -1.21 -18.30 4.05
N SER A 263 -0.47 -17.92 3.02
CA SER A 263 -0.69 -18.37 1.65
C SER A 263 0.13 -19.65 1.40
N GLY A 264 -0.03 -20.26 0.27
CA GLY A 264 0.86 -21.36 -0.14
C GLY A 264 2.27 -20.92 -0.56
N GLY A 265 2.62 -19.63 -0.39
CA GLY A 265 3.85 -19.02 -0.88
C GLY A 265 5.04 -19.11 0.07
N LEU A 266 6.25 -18.94 -0.47
CA LEU A 266 7.51 -19.01 0.29
C LEU A 266 7.64 -17.92 1.35
N ASP A 267 7.12 -16.72 1.07
CA ASP A 267 7.26 -15.56 1.95
C ASP A 267 6.50 -15.75 3.26
N SER A 268 5.21 -16.10 3.16
CA SER A 268 4.38 -16.38 4.33
C SER A 268 4.85 -17.62 5.09
N ALA A 269 5.35 -18.65 4.39
CA ALA A 269 5.94 -19.83 4.99
C ALA A 269 7.21 -19.51 5.77
N ALA A 270 8.09 -18.64 5.24
CA ALA A 270 9.27 -18.17 5.95
C ALA A 270 8.92 -17.40 7.22
N VAL A 271 7.93 -16.50 7.14
CA VAL A 271 7.44 -15.75 8.32
C VAL A 271 6.88 -16.71 9.38
N LEU A 272 6.02 -17.67 9.01
CA LEU A 272 5.49 -18.65 9.94
C LEU A 272 6.61 -19.48 10.61
N THR A 273 7.60 -19.92 9.84
CA THR A 273 8.74 -20.68 10.36
C THR A 273 9.49 -19.93 11.45
N LEU A 274 9.76 -18.64 11.21
CA LEU A 274 10.46 -17.79 12.17
C LEU A 274 9.58 -17.46 13.38
N MET A 275 8.28 -17.24 13.20
CA MET A 275 7.34 -17.08 14.32
C MET A 275 7.30 -18.31 15.22
N ALA A 276 7.25 -19.51 14.64
CA ALA A 276 7.22 -20.78 15.39
C ALA A 276 8.48 -20.99 16.27
N ARG A 277 9.64 -20.45 15.87
CA ARG A 277 10.88 -20.51 16.69
C ARG A 277 10.80 -19.67 17.94
N HIS A 278 10.05 -18.57 17.91
CA HIS A 278 9.93 -17.61 19.02
C HIS A 278 8.64 -17.75 19.81
N SER A 279 7.75 -18.66 19.42
CA SER A 279 6.47 -18.86 20.08
C SER A 279 6.49 -20.13 20.94
N SER A 280 6.01 -20.01 22.18
CA SER A 280 5.81 -21.15 23.08
C SER A 280 4.47 -21.87 22.87
N ARG A 281 3.59 -21.32 22.06
CA ARG A 281 2.27 -21.87 21.70
C ARG A 281 2.17 -22.02 20.18
N PRO A 282 1.29 -22.89 19.67
CA PRO A 282 0.99 -22.95 18.25
C PRO A 282 0.65 -21.57 17.68
N VAL A 283 1.30 -21.21 16.58
CA VAL A 283 1.01 -19.94 15.90
C VAL A 283 -0.35 -20.05 15.22
N GLN A 284 -1.25 -19.11 15.47
CA GLN A 284 -2.52 -19.04 14.76
C GLN A 284 -2.28 -18.56 13.32
N THR A 285 -2.77 -19.30 12.34
CA THR A 285 -2.59 -18.98 10.93
C THR A 285 -3.92 -18.96 10.19
N PHE A 286 -4.06 -18.04 9.24
CA PHE A 286 -5.31 -17.77 8.55
C PHE A 286 -5.12 -17.84 7.05
N SER A 287 -6.01 -18.60 6.37
CA SER A 287 -6.01 -18.79 4.93
C SER A 287 -7.43 -18.72 4.37
N ILE A 288 -7.55 -18.29 3.12
CA ILE A 288 -8.82 -18.21 2.41
C ILE A 288 -8.71 -18.85 1.02
N GLY A 289 -9.76 -19.54 0.58
CA GLY A 289 -9.95 -20.07 -0.76
C GLY A 289 -11.30 -19.68 -1.33
N PHE A 290 -11.45 -19.82 -2.65
CA PHE A 290 -12.68 -19.45 -3.39
C PHE A 290 -13.38 -20.65 -4.03
N GLY A 291 -13.00 -21.88 -3.66
CA GLY A 291 -13.56 -23.10 -4.24
C GLY A 291 -13.22 -23.32 -5.72
N ASP A 292 -12.24 -22.58 -6.24
CA ASP A 292 -11.72 -22.69 -7.60
C ASP A 292 -10.26 -23.20 -7.54
N SER A 293 -10.02 -24.40 -8.05
CA SER A 293 -8.73 -25.08 -7.96
C SER A 293 -7.59 -24.28 -8.62
N GLU A 294 -7.86 -23.41 -9.57
CA GLU A 294 -6.88 -22.56 -10.23
C GLU A 294 -6.39 -21.42 -9.31
N TYR A 295 -7.20 -21.02 -8.31
CA TYR A 295 -6.92 -19.93 -7.38
C TYR A 295 -6.84 -20.41 -5.93
N ASP A 296 -6.88 -21.73 -5.66
CA ASP A 296 -6.92 -22.28 -4.31
C ASP A 296 -5.51 -22.62 -3.80
N GLU A 297 -5.08 -21.85 -2.80
CA GLU A 297 -3.80 -22.05 -2.09
C GLU A 297 -3.97 -22.84 -0.76
N LEU A 298 -5.20 -23.21 -0.36
CA LEU A 298 -5.46 -23.83 0.95
C LEU A 298 -4.70 -25.13 1.17
N ALA A 299 -4.63 -25.98 0.13
CA ALA A 299 -3.89 -27.25 0.23
C ALA A 299 -2.41 -27.02 0.58
N ALA A 300 -1.82 -25.95 0.06
CA ALA A 300 -0.43 -25.58 0.32
C ALA A 300 -0.22 -24.96 1.70
N ALA A 301 -1.11 -24.05 2.06
CA ALA A 301 -1.09 -23.44 3.38
C ALA A 301 -1.18 -24.53 4.46
N ARG A 302 -2.07 -25.51 4.26
CA ARG A 302 -2.24 -26.67 5.17
C ARG A 302 -0.98 -27.53 5.32
N VAL A 303 -0.23 -27.76 4.24
CA VAL A 303 1.06 -28.48 4.30
C VAL A 303 2.05 -27.72 5.18
N THR A 304 2.18 -26.42 4.94
CA THR A 304 3.11 -25.58 5.72
C THR A 304 2.66 -25.46 7.19
N ALA A 305 1.37 -25.24 7.44
CA ALA A 305 0.83 -25.14 8.80
C ALA A 305 1.11 -26.42 9.63
N ARG A 306 0.88 -27.60 9.05
CA ARG A 306 1.15 -28.88 9.69
C ARG A 306 2.63 -29.10 9.99
N ALA A 307 3.51 -28.70 9.08
CA ALA A 307 4.96 -28.86 9.24
C ALA A 307 5.51 -28.09 10.44
N PHE A 308 4.87 -26.97 10.80
CA PHE A 308 5.28 -26.14 11.94
C PHE A 308 4.33 -26.20 13.14
N GLY A 309 3.37 -27.13 13.15
CA GLY A 309 2.44 -27.31 14.25
C GLY A 309 1.55 -26.09 14.52
N ALA A 310 1.21 -25.34 13.49
CA ALA A 310 0.38 -24.15 13.61
C ALA A 310 -1.10 -24.50 13.88
N ASP A 311 -1.79 -23.65 14.63
CA ASP A 311 -3.24 -23.66 14.77
C ASP A 311 -3.84 -22.95 13.53
N HIS A 312 -4.25 -23.78 12.56
CA HIS A 312 -4.58 -23.32 11.21
C HIS A 312 -6.06 -23.19 10.98
N HIS A 313 -6.50 -21.96 10.68
CA HIS A 313 -7.86 -21.60 10.32
C HIS A 313 -7.95 -21.36 8.82
N GLU A 314 -8.86 -22.08 8.15
CA GLU A 314 -9.09 -21.94 6.72
C GLU A 314 -10.59 -21.77 6.40
N TRP A 315 -10.89 -20.97 5.40
CA TRP A 315 -12.26 -20.77 4.94
C TRP A 315 -12.33 -20.79 3.42
N VAL A 316 -13.41 -21.39 2.92
CA VAL A 316 -13.82 -21.27 1.51
C VAL A 316 -14.93 -20.24 1.44
N VAL A 317 -14.69 -19.14 0.74
CA VAL A 317 -15.64 -18.04 0.60
C VAL A 317 -16.21 -18.03 -0.81
N THR A 318 -17.53 -17.91 -0.89
CA THR A 318 -18.22 -17.56 -2.13
C THR A 318 -18.69 -16.12 -1.99
N PRO A 319 -17.89 -15.14 -2.42
CA PRO A 319 -18.20 -13.74 -2.17
C PRO A 319 -19.42 -13.29 -2.98
N ASP A 320 -20.33 -12.57 -2.34
CA ASP A 320 -21.19 -11.64 -3.04
C ASP A 320 -20.35 -10.46 -3.52
N CYS A 321 -19.90 -10.55 -4.77
CA CYS A 321 -18.96 -9.57 -5.34
C CYS A 321 -19.54 -8.15 -5.37
N VAL A 322 -20.86 -8.00 -5.44
CA VAL A 322 -21.54 -6.70 -5.41
C VAL A 322 -21.39 -6.06 -4.04
N SER A 323 -21.80 -6.77 -2.99
CA SER A 323 -21.69 -6.30 -1.61
C SER A 323 -20.25 -5.99 -1.20
N VAL A 324 -19.29 -6.83 -1.65
CA VAL A 324 -17.87 -6.61 -1.36
C VAL A 324 -17.31 -5.37 -2.05
N ALA A 325 -17.68 -5.14 -3.31
CA ALA A 325 -17.26 -3.97 -4.05
C ALA A 325 -17.71 -2.66 -3.36
N ASP A 326 -18.97 -2.63 -2.87
CA ASP A 326 -19.48 -1.50 -2.09
C ASP A 326 -18.72 -1.31 -0.77
N ARG A 327 -18.45 -2.40 -0.02
CA ARG A 327 -17.67 -2.36 1.23
C ARG A 327 -16.24 -1.86 0.98
N LEU A 328 -15.60 -2.32 -0.09
CA LEU A 328 -14.27 -1.83 -0.47
C LEU A 328 -14.31 -0.34 -0.83
N ALA A 329 -15.31 0.11 -1.59
CA ALA A 329 -15.46 1.52 -1.95
C ALA A 329 -15.60 2.45 -0.71
N ILE A 330 -16.21 1.97 0.38
CA ILE A 330 -16.32 2.71 1.65
C ILE A 330 -14.96 2.87 2.34
N HIS A 331 -14.11 1.81 2.31
CA HIS A 331 -12.86 1.77 3.07
C HIS A 331 -11.65 2.28 2.29
N TYR A 332 -11.72 2.27 0.95
CA TYR A 332 -10.68 2.83 0.10
C TYR A 332 -11.06 4.25 -0.29
N ASP A 333 -10.44 5.23 0.32
CA ASP A 333 -10.76 6.66 0.14
C ASP A 333 -10.34 7.21 -1.23
N GLU A 334 -9.57 6.46 -1.95
CA GLU A 334 -9.18 6.71 -3.34
C GLU A 334 -9.62 5.52 -4.19
N PRO A 335 -9.90 5.71 -5.48
CA PRO A 335 -10.29 4.58 -6.32
C PRO A 335 -9.16 3.54 -6.36
N PHE A 336 -9.51 2.28 -6.15
CA PHE A 336 -8.56 1.18 -6.03
C PHE A 336 -9.11 -0.08 -6.71
N ALA A 337 -8.34 -0.67 -7.64
CA ALA A 337 -8.82 -1.75 -8.51
C ALA A 337 -8.02 -3.05 -8.45
N ASP A 338 -7.05 -3.19 -7.52
CA ASP A 338 -6.42 -4.50 -7.32
C ASP A 338 -7.45 -5.48 -6.73
N ALA A 339 -7.85 -6.45 -7.54
CA ALA A 339 -8.85 -7.44 -7.16
C ALA A 339 -8.40 -8.34 -6.00
N SER A 340 -7.09 -8.39 -5.68
CA SER A 340 -6.60 -9.10 -4.51
C SER A 340 -6.94 -8.40 -3.18
N ALA A 341 -7.51 -7.18 -3.24
CA ALA A 341 -8.16 -6.54 -2.10
C ALA A 341 -9.32 -7.39 -1.54
N ILE A 342 -10.05 -8.10 -2.41
CA ILE A 342 -11.17 -8.96 -2.02
C ILE A 342 -10.73 -10.08 -1.07
N PRO A 343 -9.79 -10.97 -1.43
CA PRO A 343 -9.31 -11.99 -0.51
C PRO A 343 -8.63 -11.41 0.74
N THR A 344 -7.90 -10.30 0.61
CA THR A 344 -7.27 -9.66 1.77
C THR A 344 -8.31 -9.14 2.77
N PHE A 345 -9.40 -8.58 2.27
CA PHE A 345 -10.51 -8.10 3.09
C PHE A 345 -11.19 -9.25 3.86
N PHE A 346 -11.51 -10.36 3.18
CA PHE A 346 -12.16 -11.50 3.82
C PHE A 346 -11.26 -12.23 4.81
N VAL A 347 -9.99 -12.46 4.50
CA VAL A 347 -9.09 -13.12 5.44
C VAL A 347 -8.89 -12.27 6.70
N ALA A 348 -8.90 -10.95 6.58
CA ALA A 348 -8.85 -10.04 7.72
C ALA A 348 -10.15 -10.09 8.56
N GLU A 349 -11.32 -10.10 7.91
CA GLU A 349 -12.63 -10.26 8.57
C GLU A 349 -12.69 -11.55 9.39
N LEU A 350 -12.23 -12.66 8.81
CA LEU A 350 -12.27 -13.98 9.43
C LEU A 350 -11.18 -14.17 10.50
N ALA A 351 -10.04 -13.49 10.40
CA ALA A 351 -8.97 -13.54 11.39
C ALA A 351 -9.27 -12.68 12.64
N ARG A 352 -9.99 -11.57 12.49
CA ARG A 352 -10.21 -10.59 13.57
C ARG A 352 -10.83 -11.16 14.85
N PRO A 353 -11.79 -12.11 14.82
CA PRO A 353 -12.31 -12.74 16.05
C PRO A 353 -11.27 -13.53 16.85
N HIS A 354 -10.17 -13.93 16.25
CA HIS A 354 -9.12 -14.73 16.87
C HIS A 354 -7.92 -13.90 17.32
N VAL A 355 -7.54 -12.89 16.53
CA VAL A 355 -6.33 -12.10 16.75
C VAL A 355 -6.55 -10.61 16.43
N THR A 356 -5.73 -9.76 17.02
CA THR A 356 -5.71 -8.31 16.74
C THR A 356 -4.55 -7.92 15.82
N VAL A 357 -3.53 -8.76 15.73
CA VAL A 357 -2.31 -8.55 14.94
C VAL A 357 -2.06 -9.77 14.05
N CYS A 358 -1.72 -9.55 12.76
CA CYS A 358 -1.24 -10.59 11.85
C CYS A 358 0.08 -10.20 11.20
N LEU A 359 1.04 -11.14 11.17
CA LEU A 359 2.23 -11.02 10.35
C LEU A 359 1.94 -11.48 8.92
N THR A 360 2.56 -10.80 7.94
CA THR A 360 2.36 -11.06 6.51
C THR A 360 3.68 -11.25 5.78
N GLY A 361 3.62 -11.90 4.60
CA GLY A 361 4.78 -12.10 3.73
C GLY A 361 5.02 -10.99 2.71
N ASP A 362 4.34 -9.84 2.82
CA ASP A 362 4.47 -8.76 1.85
C ASP A 362 5.89 -8.17 1.79
N GLY A 363 6.32 -7.78 0.59
CA GLY A 363 7.64 -7.23 0.31
C GLY A 363 8.68 -8.22 -0.17
N GLY A 364 8.44 -9.52 -0.02
CA GLY A 364 9.41 -10.54 -0.45
C GLY A 364 9.63 -10.61 -1.96
N ASP A 365 8.61 -10.31 -2.74
CA ASP A 365 8.72 -10.28 -4.21
C ASP A 365 9.50 -9.06 -4.71
N GLU A 366 9.29 -7.91 -4.11
CA GLU A 366 9.93 -6.65 -4.46
C GLU A 366 11.41 -6.63 -4.07
N LEU A 367 11.76 -7.28 -2.95
CA LEU A 367 13.14 -7.30 -2.47
C LEU A 367 13.98 -8.37 -3.18
N PHE A 368 13.40 -9.55 -3.39
CA PHE A 368 14.15 -10.72 -3.87
C PHE A 368 13.81 -11.13 -5.30
N ALA A 369 13.30 -10.20 -6.11
CA ALA A 369 12.95 -10.42 -7.53
C ALA A 369 11.98 -11.61 -7.74
N GLY A 370 10.88 -11.65 -6.97
CA GLY A 370 9.95 -12.76 -6.97
C GLY A 370 8.92 -12.74 -8.10
N TYR A 371 8.63 -11.59 -8.69
CA TYR A 371 7.61 -11.45 -9.72
C TYR A 371 8.05 -12.00 -11.07
N LEU A 372 7.20 -12.80 -11.73
CA LEU A 372 7.44 -13.31 -13.07
C LEU A 372 7.72 -12.20 -14.12
N PRO A 373 7.08 -11.01 -14.09
CA PRO A 373 7.42 -9.92 -14.99
C PRO A 373 8.88 -9.49 -14.97
N TYR A 374 9.60 -9.63 -13.85
CA TYR A 374 11.06 -9.37 -13.82
C TYR A 374 11.81 -10.34 -14.74
N ALA A 375 11.60 -11.65 -14.56
CA ALA A 375 12.23 -12.67 -15.37
C ALA A 375 11.86 -12.52 -16.86
N GLN A 376 10.59 -12.24 -17.15
CA GLN A 376 10.11 -12.03 -18.50
C GLN A 376 10.70 -10.78 -19.16
N ALA A 377 10.87 -9.66 -18.43
CA ALA A 377 11.53 -8.47 -18.94
C ALA A 377 13.02 -8.71 -19.25
N LEU A 378 13.72 -9.42 -18.34
CA LEU A 378 15.10 -9.84 -18.55
C LEU A 378 15.27 -10.76 -19.78
N GLY A 379 14.31 -11.68 -19.99
CA GLY A 379 14.31 -12.56 -21.17
C GLY A 379 14.05 -11.84 -22.50
N ARG A 380 13.56 -10.59 -22.46
CA ARG A 380 13.37 -9.74 -23.66
C ARG A 380 14.66 -9.09 -24.16
N SER A 381 15.78 -9.57 -23.78
CA SER A 381 17.14 -9.10 -24.09
C SER A 381 17.35 -8.68 -25.57
N THR A 382 18.22 -7.78 -25.75
CA THR A 382 18.42 -6.78 -26.78
C THR A 382 19.44 -7.19 -27.87
N THR A 383 19.18 -8.27 -28.61
CA THR A 383 19.97 -8.53 -29.82
C THR A 383 19.61 -7.54 -30.96
N ALA A 384 20.51 -7.30 -31.89
CA ALA A 384 20.26 -6.45 -33.05
C ALA A 384 19.04 -6.93 -33.86
N THR A 385 18.87 -8.25 -34.00
CA THR A 385 17.74 -8.89 -34.70
C THR A 385 16.41 -8.58 -33.99
N THR A 386 16.38 -8.61 -32.65
CA THR A 386 15.17 -8.27 -31.91
C THR A 386 14.84 -6.79 -31.97
N ARG A 387 15.82 -5.89 -32.10
CA ARG A 387 15.58 -4.45 -32.33
C ARG A 387 14.90 -4.19 -33.69
N GLY A 388 15.36 -4.83 -34.78
CA GLY A 388 14.71 -4.74 -36.08
C GLY A 388 13.27 -5.24 -36.07
N MET A 389 13.01 -6.40 -35.45
CA MET A 389 11.65 -6.94 -35.32
C MET A 389 10.74 -6.03 -34.49
N ARG A 390 11.25 -5.41 -33.43
CA ARG A 390 10.50 -4.43 -32.65
C ARG A 390 10.11 -3.20 -33.46
N ALA A 391 11.03 -2.67 -34.26
CA ALA A 391 10.75 -1.53 -35.13
C ALA A 391 9.64 -1.85 -36.14
N LEU A 392 9.68 -3.03 -36.76
CA LEU A 392 8.65 -3.50 -37.70
C LEU A 392 7.30 -3.71 -36.98
N ALA A 393 7.31 -4.31 -35.80
CA ALA A 393 6.09 -4.49 -34.99
C ALA A 393 5.50 -3.14 -34.59
N GLY A 394 6.34 -2.17 -34.20
CA GLY A 394 5.91 -0.81 -33.85
C GLY A 394 5.29 -0.08 -35.04
N PHE A 395 5.93 -0.19 -36.23
CA PHE A 395 5.37 0.36 -37.46
C PHE A 395 3.99 -0.26 -37.73
N GLY A 396 3.86 -1.59 -37.75
CA GLY A 396 2.58 -2.27 -37.93
C GLY A 396 1.54 -1.89 -36.87
N ALA A 397 1.96 -1.75 -35.61
CA ALA A 397 1.08 -1.33 -34.53
C ALA A 397 0.51 0.08 -34.76
N ARG A 398 1.25 1.04 -35.29
CA ARG A 398 0.79 2.42 -35.54
C ARG A 398 -0.38 2.48 -36.55
N TRP A 399 -0.38 1.61 -37.55
CA TRP A 399 -1.42 1.61 -38.59
C TRP A 399 -2.68 0.84 -38.21
N LEU A 400 -2.64 -0.01 -37.20
CA LEU A 400 -3.83 -0.73 -36.77
C LEU A 400 -4.71 0.13 -35.87
N PRO A 401 -6.03 0.16 -36.09
CA PRO A 401 -6.98 0.75 -35.14
C PRO A 401 -6.81 0.16 -33.73
N ALA A 402 -7.12 0.94 -32.69
CA ALA A 402 -6.96 0.51 -31.29
C ALA A 402 -7.67 -0.81 -30.96
N HIS A 403 -8.82 -1.03 -31.56
CA HIS A 403 -9.66 -2.23 -31.37
C HIS A 403 -9.41 -3.34 -32.41
N ALA A 404 -8.44 -3.21 -33.31
CA ALA A 404 -8.15 -4.26 -34.27
C ALA A 404 -7.57 -5.52 -33.59
N ARG A 405 -7.93 -6.70 -34.12
CA ARG A 405 -7.32 -7.95 -33.67
C ARG A 405 -5.80 -7.92 -33.96
N GLY A 406 -4.98 -8.26 -32.97
CA GLY A 406 -3.51 -8.23 -33.10
C GLY A 406 -2.84 -6.91 -32.70
N LYS A 407 -3.56 -5.78 -32.56
CA LYS A 407 -3.00 -4.50 -32.12
C LYS A 407 -2.18 -4.67 -30.83
N GLY A 408 -2.78 -5.24 -29.77
CA GLY A 408 -2.09 -5.45 -28.50
C GLY A 408 -0.85 -6.35 -28.62
N ARG A 409 -0.89 -7.41 -29.46
CA ARG A 409 0.28 -8.27 -29.70
C ARG A 409 1.42 -7.52 -30.40
N LEU A 410 1.11 -6.74 -31.43
CA LEU A 410 2.12 -5.93 -32.12
C LEU A 410 2.68 -4.84 -31.20
N THR A 411 1.81 -4.17 -30.42
CA THR A 411 2.26 -3.20 -29.41
C THR A 411 3.23 -3.85 -28.43
N THR A 412 2.88 -5.00 -27.83
CA THR A 412 3.76 -5.68 -26.88
C THR A 412 5.06 -6.19 -27.49
N LEU A 413 5.04 -6.63 -28.75
CA LEU A 413 6.27 -7.01 -29.49
C LEU A 413 7.18 -5.80 -29.74
N ALA A 414 6.62 -4.62 -29.96
CA ALA A 414 7.37 -3.39 -30.18
C ALA A 414 8.09 -2.86 -28.94
N LEU A 415 7.56 -3.15 -27.73
CA LEU A 415 8.08 -2.61 -26.49
C LEU A 415 9.46 -3.16 -26.11
N GLY A 416 10.33 -2.27 -25.64
CA GLY A 416 11.57 -2.65 -24.94
C GLY A 416 11.27 -3.29 -23.58
N PRO A 417 12.28 -3.81 -22.87
CA PRO A 417 12.05 -4.50 -21.58
C PRO A 417 11.41 -3.59 -20.53
N GLU A 418 11.83 -2.33 -20.41
CA GLU A 418 11.29 -1.35 -19.48
C GLU A 418 9.83 -1.01 -19.77
N ALA A 419 9.54 -0.58 -21.00
CA ALA A 419 8.19 -0.24 -21.43
C ALA A 419 7.25 -1.45 -21.38
N TRP A 420 7.75 -2.65 -21.69
CA TRP A 420 6.99 -3.89 -21.54
C TRP A 420 6.66 -4.19 -20.07
N PHE A 421 7.62 -3.97 -19.17
CA PHE A 421 7.40 -4.17 -17.73
C PHE A 421 6.31 -3.24 -17.20
N VAL A 422 6.36 -1.95 -17.52
CA VAL A 422 5.31 -0.99 -17.15
C VAL A 422 3.97 -1.39 -17.76
N TRP A 423 3.93 -1.74 -19.05
CA TRP A 423 2.73 -2.21 -19.72
C TRP A 423 2.07 -3.41 -19.00
N ARG A 424 2.86 -4.32 -18.44
CA ARG A 424 2.34 -5.46 -17.64
C ARG A 424 1.64 -5.04 -16.35
N ARG A 425 1.93 -3.86 -15.84
CA ARG A 425 1.30 -3.25 -14.67
C ARG A 425 0.04 -2.47 -15.01
N THR A 426 -0.21 -2.16 -16.30
CA THR A 426 -1.36 -1.33 -16.69
C THR A 426 -2.67 -2.11 -16.72
N VAL A 427 -3.74 -1.43 -16.34
CA VAL A 427 -5.14 -1.81 -16.57
C VAL A 427 -5.56 -1.35 -17.97
N PHE A 428 -5.38 -0.04 -18.24
CA PHE A 428 -5.59 0.54 -19.55
C PHE A 428 -4.23 0.99 -20.15
N PRO A 429 -3.63 0.17 -21.05
CA PRO A 429 -2.48 0.62 -21.82
C PRO A 429 -2.80 1.88 -22.62
N ASP A 430 -1.79 2.69 -22.92
CA ASP A 430 -1.93 4.00 -23.59
C ASP A 430 -2.92 3.99 -24.74
N TYR A 431 -2.82 3.02 -25.66
CA TYR A 431 -3.70 2.95 -26.83
C TYR A 431 -5.18 2.66 -26.48
N LEU A 432 -5.50 2.11 -25.32
CA LEU A 432 -6.87 1.94 -24.81
C LEU A 432 -7.27 3.10 -23.92
N LEU A 433 -6.36 3.62 -23.11
CA LEU A 433 -6.61 4.79 -22.27
C LEU A 433 -7.08 5.98 -23.12
N ARG A 434 -6.41 6.25 -24.26
CA ARG A 434 -6.82 7.30 -25.22
C ARG A 434 -8.18 7.09 -25.87
N GLN A 435 -8.76 5.90 -25.79
CA GLN A 435 -10.13 5.64 -26.27
C GLN A 435 -11.17 5.81 -25.14
N VAL A 436 -10.80 5.39 -23.93
CA VAL A 436 -11.73 5.34 -22.79
C VAL A 436 -11.77 6.65 -22.03
N ALA A 437 -10.63 7.32 -21.82
CA ALA A 437 -10.57 8.60 -21.13
C ALA A 437 -11.08 9.75 -22.01
N GLN A 438 -11.78 10.69 -21.41
CA GLN A 438 -12.25 11.89 -22.12
C GLN A 438 -11.07 12.77 -22.55
N PRO A 439 -11.16 13.48 -23.70
CA PRO A 439 -10.06 14.25 -24.26
C PRO A 439 -9.49 15.34 -23.33
N HIS A 440 -10.32 15.97 -22.51
CA HIS A 440 -9.88 17.01 -21.58
C HIS A 440 -8.94 16.44 -20.48
N LEU A 441 -9.17 15.20 -20.04
CA LEU A 441 -8.26 14.53 -19.09
C LEU A 441 -6.90 14.27 -19.72
N LEU A 442 -6.87 13.79 -20.96
CA LEU A 442 -5.62 13.57 -21.69
C LEU A 442 -4.85 14.86 -21.96
N ALA A 443 -5.56 15.97 -22.13
CA ALA A 443 -4.95 17.29 -22.34
C ALA A 443 -4.36 17.90 -21.04
N SER A 444 -4.67 17.36 -19.87
CA SER A 444 -4.18 17.86 -18.57
C SER A 444 -2.77 17.42 -18.22
N VAL A 445 -2.20 16.45 -18.94
CA VAL A 445 -0.86 15.90 -18.70
C VAL A 445 0.01 16.05 -19.95
N ALA A 446 1.32 16.24 -19.74
CA ALA A 446 2.27 16.31 -20.85
C ALA A 446 2.44 14.93 -21.52
N GLU A 447 2.50 13.88 -20.70
CA GLU A 447 2.58 12.48 -21.14
C GLU A 447 1.59 11.64 -20.34
N VAL A 448 1.07 10.58 -20.95
CA VAL A 448 0.23 9.62 -20.24
C VAL A 448 1.07 8.80 -19.24
N PRO A 449 0.49 8.36 -18.10
CA PRO A 449 1.24 7.74 -17.00
C PRO A 449 2.06 6.50 -17.43
N GLU A 450 1.59 5.67 -18.37
CA GLU A 450 2.35 4.53 -18.89
C GLU A 450 3.65 4.98 -19.59
N THR A 451 3.56 6.02 -20.43
CA THR A 451 4.72 6.53 -21.17
C THR A 451 5.71 7.20 -20.22
N ASP A 452 5.24 8.05 -19.30
CA ASP A 452 6.07 8.72 -18.31
C ASP A 452 6.82 7.71 -17.43
N ALA A 453 6.13 6.70 -16.89
CA ALA A 453 6.74 5.62 -16.11
C ALA A 453 7.79 4.83 -16.90
N ALA A 454 7.52 4.53 -18.18
CA ALA A 454 8.46 3.81 -19.03
C ALA A 454 9.71 4.65 -19.34
N MET A 455 9.55 5.95 -19.57
CA MET A 455 10.67 6.89 -19.79
C MET A 455 11.51 7.05 -18.51
N SER A 456 10.88 7.26 -17.36
CA SER A 456 11.55 7.36 -16.07
C SER A 456 12.35 6.09 -15.75
N LEU A 457 11.76 4.91 -15.98
CA LEU A 457 12.42 3.63 -15.78
C LEU A 457 13.61 3.42 -16.73
N ALA A 458 13.49 3.85 -18.00
CA ALA A 458 14.56 3.76 -18.98
C ALA A 458 15.73 4.71 -18.69
N ALA A 459 15.44 5.88 -18.13
CA ALA A 459 16.46 6.87 -17.74
C ALA A 459 17.20 6.51 -16.43
N GLY A 460 16.70 5.53 -15.67
CA GLY A 460 17.31 5.12 -14.39
C GLY A 460 18.69 4.46 -14.56
N ASP A 461 19.52 4.63 -13.55
CA ASP A 461 20.88 4.07 -13.50
C ASP A 461 20.90 2.60 -13.05
N GLY A 462 21.93 1.87 -13.48
CA GLY A 462 22.24 0.52 -13.03
C GLY A 462 21.63 -0.59 -13.89
N PRO A 463 21.81 -1.86 -13.48
CA PRO A 463 21.30 -3.03 -14.18
C PRO A 463 19.77 -3.00 -14.33
N LEU A 464 19.27 -3.61 -15.41
CA LEU A 464 17.84 -3.62 -15.70
C LEU A 464 17.01 -4.11 -14.50
N LEU A 465 17.38 -5.26 -13.91
CA LEU A 465 16.62 -5.82 -12.77
C LEU A 465 16.55 -4.86 -11.58
N SER A 466 17.66 -4.20 -11.22
CA SER A 466 17.69 -3.18 -10.16
C SER A 466 16.72 -2.04 -10.44
N ARG A 467 16.67 -1.57 -11.69
CA ARG A 467 15.73 -0.50 -12.08
C ARG A 467 14.28 -0.94 -11.98
N LEU A 468 13.96 -2.17 -12.44
CA LEU A 468 12.61 -2.73 -12.34
C LEU A 468 12.16 -2.90 -10.89
N GLN A 469 13.02 -3.45 -10.01
CA GLN A 469 12.73 -3.62 -8.59
C GLN A 469 12.55 -2.27 -7.90
N ARG A 470 13.42 -1.29 -8.19
CA ARG A 470 13.32 0.06 -7.62
C ARG A 470 12.03 0.76 -8.02
N TRP A 471 11.60 0.61 -9.27
CA TRP A 471 10.31 1.15 -9.71
C TRP A 471 9.15 0.54 -8.92
N ASP A 472 9.11 -0.79 -8.74
CA ASP A 472 8.10 -1.44 -7.92
C ASP A 472 8.18 -0.99 -6.45
N GLN A 473 9.36 -0.88 -5.87
CA GLN A 473 9.59 -0.43 -4.49
C GLN A 473 9.12 1.01 -4.24
N GLN A 474 9.21 1.88 -5.24
CA GLN A 474 8.86 3.29 -5.12
C GLN A 474 7.42 3.62 -5.54
N HIS A 475 6.79 2.80 -6.39
CA HIS A 475 5.46 3.09 -6.96
C HIS A 475 4.45 1.98 -6.65
N TYR A 476 4.73 0.73 -7.04
CA TYR A 476 3.79 -0.37 -6.89
C TYR A 476 3.62 -0.79 -5.42
N LEU A 477 4.72 -0.94 -4.69
CA LEU A 477 4.68 -1.34 -3.28
C LEU A 477 3.92 -0.32 -2.41
N PRO A 478 4.26 0.99 -2.39
CA PRO A 478 3.55 1.97 -1.56
C PRO A 478 2.19 2.41 -2.12
N GLY A 479 1.94 2.28 -3.43
CA GLY A 479 0.70 2.72 -4.09
C GLY A 479 -0.38 1.64 -4.16
N ASP A 480 0.02 0.37 -4.28
CA ASP A 480 -0.87 -0.78 -4.41
C ASP A 480 -0.77 -1.72 -3.20
N ILE A 481 0.34 -2.45 -3.04
CA ILE A 481 0.45 -3.55 -2.07
C ILE A 481 0.20 -3.08 -0.64
N LEU A 482 0.88 -2.03 -0.19
CA LEU A 482 0.76 -1.55 1.19
C LEU A 482 -0.57 -0.83 1.45
N VAL A 483 -1.12 -0.15 0.45
CA VAL A 483 -2.48 0.44 0.54
C VAL A 483 -3.51 -0.66 0.68
N LYS A 484 -3.44 -1.70 -0.16
CA LYS A 484 -4.33 -2.85 -0.08
C LYS A 484 -4.33 -3.49 1.29
N VAL A 485 -3.13 -3.83 1.78
CA VAL A 485 -2.98 -4.50 3.08
C VAL A 485 -3.51 -3.63 4.21
N ASP A 486 -3.09 -2.35 4.29
CA ASP A 486 -3.52 -1.44 5.35
C ASP A 486 -5.04 -1.24 5.33
N ARG A 487 -5.64 -0.93 4.16
CA ARG A 487 -7.07 -0.63 4.06
C ARG A 487 -7.95 -1.85 4.35
N ALA A 488 -7.62 -3.00 3.74
CA ALA A 488 -8.40 -4.22 3.92
C ALA A 488 -8.34 -4.74 5.36
N THR A 489 -7.17 -4.72 6.00
CA THR A 489 -7.04 -5.21 7.38
C THR A 489 -7.64 -4.22 8.38
N MET A 490 -7.41 -2.92 8.18
CA MET A 490 -7.97 -1.91 9.07
C MET A 490 -9.47 -1.71 8.94
N ALA A 491 -10.08 -2.09 7.83
CA ALA A 491 -11.55 -2.17 7.73
C ALA A 491 -12.17 -3.08 8.81
N HIS A 492 -11.38 -4.01 9.33
CA HIS A 492 -11.74 -4.96 10.39
C HIS A 492 -11.00 -4.72 11.71
N SER A 493 -10.33 -3.58 11.90
CA SER A 493 -9.53 -3.30 13.10
C SER A 493 -8.48 -4.39 13.36
N LEU A 494 -7.80 -4.88 12.30
CA LEU A 494 -6.73 -5.87 12.36
C LEU A 494 -5.40 -5.22 11.94
N GLU A 495 -4.37 -5.36 12.77
CA GLU A 495 -3.04 -4.84 12.46
C GLU A 495 -2.22 -5.81 11.61
N ALA A 496 -1.79 -5.40 10.41
CA ALA A 496 -0.84 -6.15 9.59
C ALA A 496 0.60 -5.68 9.81
N ARG A 497 1.53 -6.64 10.00
CA ARG A 497 2.98 -6.42 10.16
C ARG A 497 3.76 -7.17 9.08
N CYS A 498 4.64 -6.46 8.36
CA CYS A 498 5.43 -7.00 7.25
C CYS A 498 6.91 -7.14 7.66
N PRO A 499 7.38 -8.30 8.18
CA PRO A 499 8.77 -8.47 8.60
C PRO A 499 9.77 -8.34 7.45
N LEU A 500 9.45 -8.82 6.27
CA LEU A 500 10.31 -8.75 5.08
C LEU A 500 10.63 -7.30 4.68
N LEU A 501 9.75 -6.36 5.00
CA LEU A 501 9.95 -4.92 4.77
C LEU A 501 10.62 -4.21 5.96
N ASP A 502 11.29 -4.92 6.84
CA ASP A 502 12.18 -4.28 7.80
C ASP A 502 13.32 -3.56 7.07
N HIS A 503 13.62 -2.30 7.45
CA HIS A 503 14.61 -1.53 6.70
C HIS A 503 16.01 -2.18 6.71
N ARG A 504 16.38 -2.90 7.77
CA ARG A 504 17.66 -3.62 7.83
C ARG A 504 17.67 -4.81 6.85
N VAL A 505 16.54 -5.51 6.69
CA VAL A 505 16.39 -6.53 5.66
C VAL A 505 16.50 -5.91 4.27
N VAL A 506 15.84 -4.76 4.05
CA VAL A 506 15.92 -4.00 2.79
C VAL A 506 17.35 -3.57 2.47
N GLU A 507 18.04 -2.99 3.45
CA GLU A 507 19.41 -2.51 3.31
C GLU A 507 20.40 -3.67 3.09
N LEU A 508 20.15 -4.82 3.73
CA LEU A 508 20.95 -6.03 3.52
C LEU A 508 20.69 -6.65 2.14
N ALA A 509 19.44 -6.66 1.67
CA ALA A 509 19.12 -7.15 0.32
C ALA A 509 19.89 -6.38 -0.75
N ALA A 510 20.00 -5.05 -0.61
CA ALA A 510 20.75 -4.19 -1.52
C ALA A 510 22.28 -4.37 -1.47
N GLN A 511 22.82 -5.11 -0.50
CA GLN A 511 24.26 -5.47 -0.48
C GLN A 511 24.64 -6.53 -1.51
N GLN A 512 23.64 -7.12 -2.18
CA GLN A 512 23.88 -8.05 -3.29
C GLN A 512 23.49 -7.42 -4.62
N PRO A 513 24.24 -7.72 -5.69
CA PRO A 513 23.84 -7.36 -7.04
C PRO A 513 22.50 -8.00 -7.40
N SER A 514 21.62 -7.25 -8.07
CA SER A 514 20.26 -7.71 -8.38
C SER A 514 20.21 -9.03 -9.15
N TRP A 515 21.20 -9.32 -10.03
CA TRP A 515 21.26 -10.57 -10.78
C TRP A 515 21.43 -11.82 -9.91
N ARG A 516 21.85 -11.67 -8.64
CA ARG A 516 21.86 -12.78 -7.65
C ARG A 516 20.49 -13.04 -7.06
N HIS A 517 19.60 -12.06 -7.05
CA HIS A 517 18.22 -12.25 -6.60
C HIS A 517 17.36 -12.94 -7.67
N GLY A 518 17.59 -12.65 -8.96
CA GLY A 518 16.82 -13.22 -10.04
C GLY A 518 17.47 -13.14 -11.41
N SER A 519 16.95 -13.94 -12.35
CA SER A 519 17.39 -14.00 -13.73
C SER A 519 16.20 -14.19 -14.69
N ALA A 520 16.45 -14.27 -15.98
CA ALA A 520 15.41 -14.57 -16.98
C ALA A 520 14.72 -15.93 -16.78
N THR A 521 15.34 -16.85 -16.05
CA THR A 521 14.85 -18.23 -15.85
C THR A 521 14.54 -18.58 -14.40
N SER A 522 14.91 -17.74 -13.44
CA SER A 522 14.74 -18.04 -12.01
C SER A 522 14.46 -16.77 -11.21
N THR A 523 13.55 -16.88 -10.26
CA THR A 523 13.15 -15.84 -9.31
C THR A 523 13.58 -16.21 -7.90
N LYS A 524 13.80 -15.20 -7.04
CA LYS A 524 14.14 -15.36 -5.61
C LYS A 524 15.32 -16.32 -5.33
N GLN A 525 16.37 -16.26 -6.13
CA GLN A 525 17.44 -17.29 -6.10
C GLN A 525 18.07 -17.41 -4.70
N LEU A 526 18.59 -16.32 -4.14
CA LEU A 526 19.22 -16.34 -2.81
C LEU A 526 18.19 -16.60 -1.71
N PHE A 527 17.01 -16.00 -1.79
CA PHE A 527 15.96 -16.23 -0.80
C PHE A 527 15.50 -17.69 -0.77
N LYS A 528 15.33 -18.32 -1.92
CA LYS A 528 15.02 -19.76 -2.00
C LYS A 528 16.11 -20.62 -1.37
N ARG A 529 17.39 -20.31 -1.58
CA ARG A 529 18.51 -21.02 -0.93
C ARG A 529 18.48 -20.88 0.59
N LEU A 530 18.11 -19.69 1.10
CA LEU A 530 17.96 -19.45 2.52
C LEU A 530 16.81 -20.27 3.10
N VAL A 531 15.61 -20.12 2.53
CA VAL A 531 14.40 -20.77 3.07
C VAL A 531 14.40 -22.29 2.88
N ALA A 532 15.17 -22.82 1.93
CA ALA A 532 15.39 -24.26 1.78
C ALA A 532 16.05 -24.90 3.02
N ARG A 533 16.70 -24.11 3.87
CA ARG A 533 17.24 -24.58 5.15
C ARG A 533 16.15 -24.75 6.22
N TRP A 534 14.94 -24.22 5.98
CA TRP A 534 13.86 -24.11 6.96
C TRP A 534 12.58 -24.82 6.54
N LEU A 535 12.27 -24.81 5.25
CA LEU A 535 10.98 -25.23 4.72
C LEU A 535 11.02 -26.68 4.20
N PRO A 536 9.89 -27.41 4.30
CA PRO A 536 9.75 -28.72 3.67
C PRO A 536 9.95 -28.65 2.16
N ALA A 537 10.48 -29.72 1.56
CA ALA A 537 10.69 -29.82 0.12
C ALA A 537 9.41 -29.61 -0.70
N GLU A 538 8.27 -30.05 -0.18
CA GLU A 538 6.96 -29.87 -0.81
C GLU A 538 6.57 -28.38 -0.94
N THR A 539 6.87 -27.55 0.06
CA THR A 539 6.63 -26.09 0.03
C THR A 539 7.55 -25.41 -0.98
N LEU A 540 8.81 -25.86 -1.08
CA LEU A 540 9.81 -25.29 -2.00
C LEU A 540 9.54 -25.59 -3.47
N ALA A 541 8.98 -26.77 -3.78
CA ALA A 541 8.74 -27.23 -5.15
C ALA A 541 7.58 -26.52 -5.86
N ARG A 542 6.80 -25.72 -5.16
CA ARG A 542 5.60 -25.12 -5.72
C ARG A 542 5.88 -23.96 -6.67
N PRO A 543 5.14 -23.88 -7.78
CA PRO A 543 5.19 -22.71 -8.65
C PRO A 543 4.61 -21.48 -7.91
N LYS A 544 5.12 -20.29 -8.25
CA LYS A 544 4.56 -19.03 -7.78
C LYS A 544 3.11 -18.89 -8.25
N MET A 545 2.19 -18.76 -7.31
CA MET A 545 0.81 -18.33 -7.55
C MET A 545 0.62 -16.91 -7.04
N GLY A 546 -0.28 -16.15 -7.67
CA GLY A 546 -0.70 -14.84 -7.18
C GLY A 546 -1.95 -14.96 -6.33
N PHE A 547 -2.09 -14.12 -5.33
CA PHE A 547 -3.28 -14.02 -4.49
C PHE A 547 -4.40 -13.31 -5.29
N GLY A 548 -4.99 -14.00 -6.24
CA GLY A 548 -5.94 -13.49 -7.21
C GLY A 548 -7.34 -14.06 -7.04
N VAL A 549 -8.30 -13.46 -7.75
CA VAL A 549 -9.69 -13.92 -7.82
C VAL A 549 -10.11 -14.14 -9.28
N PRO A 550 -11.05 -15.04 -9.56
CA PRO A 550 -11.48 -15.40 -10.92
C PRO A 550 -12.43 -14.34 -11.53
N LEU A 551 -11.99 -13.07 -11.63
CA LEU A 551 -12.80 -11.95 -12.16
C LEU A 551 -13.42 -12.27 -13.52
N ARG A 552 -12.65 -12.92 -14.42
CA ARG A 552 -13.13 -13.28 -15.74
C ARG A 552 -14.39 -14.17 -15.64
N ARG A 553 -14.33 -15.19 -14.78
CA ARG A 553 -15.45 -16.11 -14.56
C ARG A 553 -16.64 -15.39 -13.94
N TRP A 554 -16.42 -14.58 -12.91
CA TRP A 554 -17.48 -13.85 -12.23
C TRP A 554 -18.24 -12.91 -13.17
N PHE A 555 -17.56 -12.18 -14.03
CA PHE A 555 -18.21 -11.34 -15.03
C PHE A 555 -18.94 -12.17 -16.11
N SER A 556 -18.40 -13.32 -16.52
CA SER A 556 -19.05 -14.18 -17.51
C SER A 556 -20.29 -14.88 -16.94
N GLU A 557 -20.34 -15.17 -15.64
CA GLU A 557 -21.39 -15.96 -14.98
C GLU A 557 -22.52 -15.11 -14.34
N GLY A 558 -22.41 -13.76 -14.33
CA GLY A 558 -23.52 -12.96 -13.77
C GLY A 558 -23.25 -11.48 -13.55
N LEU A 559 -22.00 -11.09 -13.23
CA LEU A 559 -21.71 -9.68 -12.86
C LEU A 559 -21.74 -8.69 -14.03
N ILE A 560 -21.80 -9.17 -15.28
CA ILE A 560 -21.77 -8.26 -16.45
C ILE A 560 -23.01 -7.37 -16.53
N GLY A 561 -24.18 -7.87 -16.12
CA GLY A 561 -25.44 -7.11 -16.05
C GLY A 561 -25.31 -5.96 -15.03
N TRP A 562 -24.87 -6.28 -13.82
CA TRP A 562 -24.61 -5.31 -12.76
C TRP A 562 -23.57 -4.25 -13.17
N ALA A 563 -22.45 -4.66 -13.75
CA ALA A 563 -21.45 -3.72 -14.24
C ALA A 563 -22.03 -2.78 -15.33
N ARG A 564 -22.90 -3.30 -16.21
CA ARG A 564 -23.57 -2.51 -17.23
C ARG A 564 -24.51 -1.47 -16.63
N GLU A 565 -25.31 -1.84 -15.63
CA GLU A 565 -26.20 -0.92 -14.92
C GLU A 565 -25.42 0.24 -14.29
N ILE A 566 -24.29 -0.05 -13.62
CA ILE A 566 -23.44 0.95 -12.98
C ILE A 566 -22.75 1.83 -14.03
N LEU A 567 -22.06 1.22 -14.99
CA LEU A 567 -21.16 1.93 -15.90
C LEU A 567 -21.87 2.69 -17.02
N LEU A 568 -23.10 2.32 -17.34
CA LEU A 568 -23.92 3.02 -18.33
C LEU A 568 -25.05 3.85 -17.67
N ASP A 569 -25.01 4.02 -16.36
CA ASP A 569 -25.88 4.95 -15.63
C ASP A 569 -25.64 6.39 -16.11
N ARG A 570 -26.68 7.20 -16.08
CA ARG A 570 -26.61 8.63 -16.40
C ARG A 570 -25.61 9.38 -15.52
N ARG A 571 -25.52 9.05 -14.23
CA ARG A 571 -24.56 9.66 -13.29
C ARG A 571 -23.11 9.47 -13.72
N THR A 572 -22.77 8.24 -14.17
CA THR A 572 -21.44 7.90 -14.66
C THR A 572 -21.08 8.70 -15.90
N ASP A 573 -22.04 8.88 -16.81
CA ASP A 573 -21.87 9.67 -18.03
C ASP A 573 -21.71 11.19 -17.72
N GLU A 574 -22.52 11.72 -16.80
CA GLU A 574 -22.46 13.12 -16.36
C GLU A 574 -21.16 13.50 -15.66
N ARG A 575 -20.38 12.55 -15.15
CA ARG A 575 -19.02 12.82 -14.59
C ARG A 575 -18.04 13.28 -15.67
N GLY A 576 -18.22 12.82 -16.90
CA GLY A 576 -17.36 13.21 -18.01
C GLY A 576 -15.93 12.65 -17.91
N TRP A 577 -15.69 11.53 -17.23
CA TRP A 577 -14.36 10.94 -17.08
C TRP A 577 -14.03 9.93 -18.18
N THR A 578 -15.05 9.18 -18.63
CA THR A 578 -14.88 8.11 -19.61
C THR A 578 -15.83 8.26 -20.78
N ASP A 579 -15.47 7.74 -21.96
CA ASP A 579 -16.32 7.67 -23.12
C ASP A 579 -17.32 6.52 -23.00
N ARG A 580 -18.62 6.84 -22.88
CA ARG A 580 -19.71 5.89 -22.72
C ARG A 580 -19.76 4.83 -23.83
N ARG A 581 -19.44 5.20 -25.08
CA ARG A 581 -19.50 4.28 -26.23
C ARG A 581 -18.39 3.25 -26.14
N GLU A 582 -17.20 3.69 -25.72
CA GLU A 582 -16.06 2.80 -25.52
C GLU A 582 -16.29 1.86 -24.33
N VAL A 583 -16.84 2.35 -23.22
CA VAL A 583 -17.22 1.51 -22.07
C VAL A 583 -18.25 0.46 -22.50
N ALA A 584 -19.30 0.84 -23.23
CA ALA A 584 -20.31 -0.10 -23.75
C ALA A 584 -19.70 -1.14 -24.71
N ARG A 585 -18.67 -0.74 -25.48
CA ARG A 585 -17.93 -1.66 -26.37
C ARG A 585 -17.11 -2.67 -25.59
N LEU A 586 -16.42 -2.25 -24.51
CA LEU A 586 -15.64 -3.15 -23.63
C LEU A 586 -16.57 -4.21 -23.00
N LEU A 587 -17.70 -3.78 -22.43
CA LEU A 587 -18.70 -4.66 -21.84
C LEU A 587 -19.19 -5.71 -22.84
N ARG A 588 -19.60 -5.27 -24.03
CA ARG A 588 -20.08 -6.18 -25.10
C ARG A 588 -19.00 -7.16 -25.56
N GLN A 589 -17.74 -6.70 -25.76
CA GLN A 589 -16.66 -7.58 -26.18
C GLN A 589 -16.33 -8.66 -25.14
N HIS A 590 -16.45 -8.32 -23.86
CA HIS A 590 -16.24 -9.27 -22.77
C HIS A 590 -17.40 -10.29 -22.71
N GLU A 591 -18.64 -9.82 -22.78
CA GLU A 591 -19.86 -10.62 -22.72
C GLU A 591 -19.92 -11.70 -23.81
N ILE A 592 -19.60 -11.33 -25.05
CA ILE A 592 -19.58 -12.28 -26.19
C ILE A 592 -18.26 -13.09 -26.26
N GLY A 593 -17.37 -13.00 -25.27
CA GLY A 593 -16.11 -13.72 -25.23
C GLY A 593 -15.08 -13.30 -26.30
N ALA A 594 -15.31 -12.20 -27.04
CA ALA A 594 -14.41 -11.74 -28.08
C ALA A 594 -13.07 -11.28 -27.54
N ARG A 595 -13.05 -10.69 -26.33
CA ARG A 595 -11.86 -10.27 -25.59
C ARG A 595 -12.12 -10.30 -24.10
N ASP A 596 -11.09 -10.64 -23.34
CA ASP A 596 -11.11 -10.51 -21.89
C ASP A 596 -10.83 -9.05 -21.47
N HIS A 597 -11.83 -8.42 -20.86
CA HIS A 597 -11.78 -7.08 -20.29
C HIS A 597 -12.08 -7.06 -18.79
N ALA A 598 -12.07 -8.22 -18.11
CA ALA A 598 -12.47 -8.33 -16.71
C ALA A 598 -11.79 -7.30 -15.80
N LYS A 599 -10.45 -7.18 -15.86
CA LYS A 599 -9.70 -6.18 -15.07
C LYS A 599 -10.12 -4.74 -15.35
N ARG A 600 -10.42 -4.42 -16.63
CA ARG A 600 -10.83 -3.07 -17.05
C ARG A 600 -12.21 -2.72 -16.57
N ILE A 601 -13.14 -3.67 -16.72
CA ILE A 601 -14.52 -3.53 -16.23
C ILE A 601 -14.50 -3.37 -14.71
N TRP A 602 -13.72 -4.19 -14.01
CA TRP A 602 -13.54 -4.09 -12.56
C TRP A 602 -13.02 -2.71 -12.14
N ALA A 603 -11.98 -2.19 -12.80
CA ALA A 603 -11.44 -0.87 -12.48
C ALA A 603 -12.46 0.25 -12.69
N LEU A 604 -13.23 0.21 -13.78
CA LEU A 604 -14.29 1.19 -14.02
C LEU A 604 -15.40 1.10 -12.98
N VAL A 605 -15.78 -0.11 -12.57
CA VAL A 605 -16.75 -0.32 -11.49
C VAL A 605 -16.23 0.23 -10.16
N CYS A 606 -14.98 -0.08 -9.79
CA CYS A 606 -14.36 0.47 -8.57
C CYS A 606 -14.34 2.01 -8.59
N LEU A 607 -14.00 2.62 -9.72
CA LEU A 607 -14.02 4.08 -9.88
C LEU A 607 -15.42 4.66 -9.65
N GLU A 608 -16.43 4.07 -10.24
CA GLU A 608 -17.80 4.60 -10.13
C GLU A 608 -18.37 4.39 -8.71
N LEU A 609 -18.15 3.24 -8.09
CA LEU A 609 -18.60 2.98 -6.72
C LEU A 609 -17.90 3.92 -5.73
N TRP A 610 -16.59 4.11 -5.89
CA TRP A 610 -15.85 5.09 -5.11
C TRP A 610 -16.41 6.51 -5.28
N ALA A 611 -16.71 6.91 -6.50
CA ALA A 611 -17.25 8.24 -6.78
C ALA A 611 -18.65 8.43 -6.15
N ARG A 612 -19.52 7.41 -6.21
CA ARG A 612 -20.82 7.44 -5.53
C ARG A 612 -20.68 7.63 -4.04
N GLN A 613 -19.71 6.94 -3.43
CA GLN A 613 -19.48 6.98 -1.98
C GLN A 613 -18.84 8.30 -1.52
N HIS A 614 -17.79 8.77 -2.20
CA HIS A 614 -16.95 9.86 -1.69
C HIS A 614 -17.22 11.20 -2.36
N VAL A 615 -17.74 11.22 -3.59
CA VAL A 615 -18.03 12.47 -4.33
C VAL A 615 -19.50 12.84 -4.24
N ASP A 616 -20.40 11.91 -4.57
CA ASP A 616 -21.83 12.22 -4.62
C ASP A 616 -22.45 12.41 -3.24
N CYS A 617 -22.13 11.52 -2.28
CA CYS A 617 -22.66 11.62 -0.91
C CYS A 617 -22.26 12.92 -0.22
N ALA A 618 -21.06 13.41 -0.51
CA ALA A 618 -20.60 14.64 0.08
C ALA A 618 -21.20 15.87 -0.60
N ARG A 619 -21.33 15.88 -1.96
CA ARG A 619 -22.08 16.93 -2.68
C ARG A 619 -23.56 16.98 -2.31
N GLY A 620 -24.15 15.84 -1.95
CA GLY A 620 -25.51 15.75 -1.40
C GLY A 620 -25.65 16.45 -0.05
N ARG A 621 -24.63 16.36 0.83
CA ARG A 621 -24.58 17.09 2.11
C ARG A 621 -24.43 18.61 1.89
N GLU A 622 -23.61 19.04 0.96
CA GLU A 622 -23.48 20.46 0.59
C GLU A 622 -24.82 21.07 0.16
N ARG A 623 -25.61 20.36 -0.66
CA ARG A 623 -26.94 20.82 -1.11
C ARG A 623 -28.01 20.80 0.00
N ALA A 624 -27.83 19.98 1.04
CA ALA A 624 -28.75 19.93 2.17
C ALA A 624 -28.45 21.01 3.22
N CYS A 625 -27.26 21.59 3.19
CA CYS A 625 -26.84 22.68 4.10
C CYS A 625 -26.90 24.07 3.44
N ALA A 626 -27.07 24.17 2.13
CA ALA A 626 -27.27 25.40 1.37
C ALA A 626 -28.77 25.71 1.19
#